data_9bcef3b51a2af6ae1f4a2c51de27833d
#
_entry.id   9bcef3b51a2af6ae1f4a2c51de27833d
#
_cell.length_a   1.000
_cell.length_b   1.000
_cell.length_c   1.000
_cell.angle_alpha   90.00
_cell.angle_beta   90.00
_cell.angle_gamma   90.00
#
_symmetry.space_group_name_H-M   'P 1'
#
loop_
_entity.id
_entity.type
_entity.pdbx_description
1 polymer ?
#
loop_
_entity_poly.entity_id
_entity_poly.type
_entity_poly.pdbx_seq_one_letter_code
_entity_poly.pdbx_strand_id
1 'polypeptide(L)'
;MPNPFSSDGGRVYRTGDLTRYRADGVIEYIGRIDHQVKVRGFRIELGEIEARLVQQAAVREAFVLAHDGDNGQQLVAYIVPSEATEAIEAQAALRENIKAALKAHLPDYMVPAYLLFLEALPLTPNGKLDRKALPKVDAQQMQQVYVAPQSELEQQVAAIWADVLKLDRVGLSDNFFELGGHSLLVAQVVTRVKQQFGVDIPIRSLFGAESLSAFVEKVQALRETTSSLQDELAKSLEALKRLSPDDLEKIIS
;
A
#
# COMPACT_ATOMS: atom_id res chain seq x y z
N MET A 1 -12.95 32.21 7.90
CA MET A 1 -12.44 33.55 8.19
C MET A 1 -13.55 34.58 8.02
N PRO A 2 -13.48 35.77 8.59
CA PRO A 2 -14.42 36.84 8.30
C PRO A 2 -14.42 37.14 6.79
N ASN A 3 -15.58 37.52 6.25
CA ASN A 3 -15.69 37.95 4.86
C ASN A 3 -15.05 39.35 4.70
N PRO A 4 -13.93 39.49 3.94
CA PRO A 4 -13.30 40.78 3.79
C PRO A 4 -14.04 41.73 2.83
N PHE A 5 -15.07 41.23 2.13
CA PHE A 5 -15.84 41.95 1.13
C PHE A 5 -17.23 42.37 1.60
N SER A 6 -17.58 42.09 2.86
CA SER A 6 -18.87 42.43 3.45
C SER A 6 -18.74 42.83 4.90
N SER A 7 -19.52 43.83 5.32
CA SER A 7 -19.58 44.34 6.73
C SER A 7 -20.72 43.68 7.53
N ASP A 8 -21.44 42.72 6.96
CA ASP A 8 -22.60 42.05 7.59
C ASP A 8 -22.25 40.96 8.61
N GLY A 9 -20.94 40.76 8.90
CA GLY A 9 -20.44 39.70 9.78
C GLY A 9 -20.39 38.31 9.15
N GLY A 10 -20.63 38.23 7.85
CA GLY A 10 -20.55 36.99 7.08
C GLY A 10 -19.16 36.34 7.17
N ARG A 11 -19.11 35.05 6.94
CA ARG A 11 -17.86 34.27 6.93
C ARG A 11 -17.68 33.63 5.56
N VAL A 12 -16.43 33.57 5.11
CA VAL A 12 -16.03 32.87 3.88
C VAL A 12 -15.13 31.69 4.20
N TYR A 13 -15.22 30.66 3.37
CA TYR A 13 -14.31 29.51 3.41
C TYR A 13 -13.14 29.79 2.47
N ARG A 14 -11.91 29.63 2.98
CA ARG A 14 -10.70 29.69 2.15
C ARG A 14 -10.45 28.32 1.56
N THR A 15 -10.64 28.18 0.24
CA THR A 15 -10.53 26.88 -0.45
C THR A 15 -9.10 26.34 -0.52
N GLY A 16 -8.10 27.26 -0.48
CA GLY A 16 -6.70 26.92 -0.73
C GLY A 16 -6.36 26.76 -2.21
N ASP A 17 -7.33 27.00 -3.09
CA ASP A 17 -7.10 26.95 -4.54
C ASP A 17 -6.40 28.21 -5.04
N LEU A 18 -5.42 28.02 -5.92
CA LEU A 18 -4.79 29.09 -6.70
C LEU A 18 -5.52 29.21 -8.03
N THR A 19 -6.13 30.34 -8.23
CA THR A 19 -6.90 30.63 -9.45
C THR A 19 -6.46 31.94 -10.07
N ARG A 20 -6.74 32.15 -11.34
CA ARG A 20 -6.59 33.44 -12.01
C ARG A 20 -7.84 33.74 -12.86
N TYR A 21 -8.10 35.02 -13.08
CA TYR A 21 -9.08 35.45 -14.06
C TYR A 21 -8.46 35.37 -15.46
N ARG A 22 -9.20 34.83 -16.41
CA ARG A 22 -8.93 34.92 -17.83
C ARG A 22 -9.45 36.28 -18.36
N ALA A 23 -9.04 36.64 -19.57
CA ALA A 23 -9.47 37.89 -20.20
C ALA A 23 -11.00 37.97 -20.42
N ASP A 24 -11.67 36.83 -20.51
CA ASP A 24 -13.12 36.69 -20.66
C ASP A 24 -13.87 36.70 -19.31
N GLY A 25 -13.16 36.94 -18.19
CA GLY A 25 -13.72 36.95 -16.84
C GLY A 25 -13.94 35.57 -16.19
N VAL A 26 -13.63 34.48 -16.90
CA VAL A 26 -13.75 33.12 -16.38
C VAL A 26 -12.59 32.86 -15.38
N ILE A 27 -12.89 32.21 -14.24
CA ILE A 27 -11.89 31.79 -13.29
C ILE A 27 -11.24 30.49 -13.79
N GLU A 28 -9.94 30.56 -14.02
CA GLU A 28 -9.12 29.39 -14.36
C GLU A 28 -8.43 28.86 -13.11
N TYR A 29 -8.60 27.55 -12.87
CA TYR A 29 -7.87 26.88 -11.81
C TYR A 29 -6.43 26.61 -12.26
N ILE A 30 -5.45 27.02 -11.45
CA ILE A 30 -4.01 26.85 -11.73
C ILE A 30 -3.45 25.71 -10.86
N GLY A 31 -3.92 25.59 -9.62
CA GLY A 31 -3.39 24.63 -8.66
C GLY A 31 -3.85 24.93 -7.25
N ARG A 32 -3.06 24.48 -6.26
CA ARG A 32 -3.30 24.75 -4.85
C ARG A 32 -2.17 25.57 -4.25
N ILE A 33 -2.54 26.43 -3.28
CA ILE A 33 -1.58 27.20 -2.48
C ILE A 33 -1.00 26.33 -1.36
N ASP A 34 -1.84 25.43 -0.83
CA ASP A 34 -1.44 24.42 0.13
C ASP A 34 -0.83 23.21 -0.59
N HIS A 35 -0.03 22.43 0.13
CA HIS A 35 0.63 21.23 -0.41
C HIS A 35 -0.28 20.00 -0.41
N GLN A 36 -1.61 20.19 -0.38
CA GLN A 36 -2.56 19.09 -0.46
C GLN A 36 -2.46 18.37 -1.80
N VAL A 37 -2.51 17.06 -1.73
CA VAL A 37 -2.50 16.18 -2.91
C VAL A 37 -3.75 15.30 -2.92
N LYS A 38 -4.11 14.82 -4.11
CA LYS A 38 -5.13 13.79 -4.26
C LYS A 38 -4.45 12.47 -4.62
N VAL A 39 -4.33 11.57 -3.66
CA VAL A 39 -3.75 10.24 -3.89
C VAL A 39 -4.87 9.21 -3.79
N ARG A 40 -5.11 8.45 -4.86
CA ARG A 40 -6.14 7.39 -4.92
C ARG A 40 -7.55 7.88 -4.53
N GLY A 41 -7.88 9.13 -4.87
CA GLY A 41 -9.17 9.76 -4.53
C GLY A 41 -9.25 10.37 -3.13
N PHE A 42 -8.30 10.12 -2.25
CA PHE A 42 -8.22 10.74 -0.94
C PHE A 42 -7.51 12.09 -1.02
N ARG A 43 -8.04 13.07 -0.30
CA ARG A 43 -7.41 14.38 -0.12
C ARG A 43 -6.48 14.30 1.08
N ILE A 44 -5.18 14.46 0.86
CA ILE A 44 -4.12 14.24 1.85
C ILE A 44 -3.36 15.54 2.09
N GLU A 45 -3.21 15.89 3.36
CA GLU A 45 -2.34 16.96 3.85
C GLU A 45 -0.95 16.38 4.10
N LEU A 46 0.01 16.64 3.21
CA LEU A 46 1.38 16.13 3.36
C LEU A 46 2.04 16.61 4.66
N GLY A 47 1.77 17.87 5.06
CA GLY A 47 2.28 18.45 6.30
C GLY A 47 1.81 17.73 7.58
N GLU A 48 0.66 17.06 7.57
CA GLU A 48 0.22 16.24 8.70
C GLU A 48 1.11 15.00 8.87
N ILE A 49 1.47 14.36 7.75
CA ILE A 49 2.37 13.21 7.75
C ILE A 49 3.77 13.64 8.19
N GLU A 50 4.29 14.76 7.65
CA GLU A 50 5.58 15.33 8.03
C GLU A 50 5.63 15.65 9.53
N ALA A 51 4.58 16.28 10.08
CA ALA A 51 4.49 16.58 11.49
C ALA A 51 4.53 15.33 12.37
N ARG A 52 3.86 14.23 11.95
CA ARG A 52 3.90 12.96 12.67
C ARG A 52 5.25 12.27 12.58
N LEU A 53 5.94 12.39 11.45
CA LEU A 53 7.30 11.88 11.29
C LEU A 53 8.28 12.58 12.24
N VAL A 54 8.29 13.90 12.26
CA VAL A 54 9.22 14.71 13.09
C VAL A 54 8.92 14.60 14.59
N GLN A 55 7.72 14.20 14.99
CA GLN A 55 7.41 13.90 16.40
C GLN A 55 8.15 12.67 16.94
N GLN A 56 8.68 11.82 16.08
CA GLN A 56 9.44 10.64 16.49
C GLN A 56 10.88 11.02 16.82
N ALA A 57 11.39 10.61 17.98
CA ALA A 57 12.75 10.96 18.45
C ALA A 57 13.85 10.52 17.45
N ALA A 58 13.60 9.47 16.69
CA ALA A 58 14.54 8.96 15.69
C ALA A 58 14.57 9.77 14.38
N VAL A 59 13.68 10.76 14.20
CA VAL A 59 13.56 11.56 12.98
C VAL A 59 13.96 13.02 13.26
N ARG A 60 15.02 13.49 12.61
CA ARG A 60 15.47 14.87 12.69
C ARG A 60 14.69 15.78 11.76
N GLU A 61 14.53 15.36 10.51
CA GLU A 61 13.82 16.09 9.46
C GLU A 61 13.05 15.12 8.60
N ALA A 62 11.90 15.55 8.09
CA ALA A 62 11.11 14.76 7.17
C ALA A 62 10.48 15.66 6.10
N PHE A 63 10.37 15.12 4.90
CA PHE A 63 9.63 15.73 3.80
C PHE A 63 8.84 14.66 3.06
N VAL A 64 7.58 14.96 2.74
CA VAL A 64 6.68 14.02 2.06
C VAL A 64 6.21 14.61 0.74
N LEU A 65 6.20 13.78 -0.30
CA LEU A 65 5.61 14.17 -1.58
C LEU A 65 4.79 13.02 -2.18
N ALA A 66 3.87 13.36 -3.06
CA ALA A 66 3.22 12.40 -3.94
C ALA A 66 4.07 12.24 -5.20
N HIS A 67 4.44 11.00 -5.50
CA HIS A 67 5.20 10.62 -6.68
C HIS A 67 4.30 9.85 -7.65
N ASP A 68 4.38 10.20 -8.93
CA ASP A 68 3.68 9.45 -9.98
C ASP A 68 4.50 8.21 -10.33
N GLY A 69 3.99 7.04 -9.99
CA GLY A 69 4.56 5.74 -10.33
C GLY A 69 3.66 4.96 -11.30
N ASP A 70 4.13 3.80 -11.75
CA ASP A 70 3.40 2.95 -12.72
C ASP A 70 2.04 2.48 -12.20
N ASN A 71 1.88 2.42 -10.88
CA ASN A 71 0.64 2.06 -10.18
C ASN A 71 -0.17 3.27 -9.69
N GLY A 72 0.06 4.46 -10.27
CA GLY A 72 -0.58 5.72 -9.88
C GLY A 72 0.21 6.48 -8.81
N GLN A 73 -0.40 7.55 -8.28
CA GLN A 73 0.25 8.38 -7.27
C GLN A 73 0.44 7.65 -5.95
N GLN A 74 1.65 7.76 -5.41
CA GLN A 74 2.07 7.15 -4.15
C GLN A 74 2.77 8.17 -3.25
N LEU A 75 2.61 8.02 -1.94
CA LEU A 75 3.30 8.87 -0.98
C LEU A 75 4.71 8.34 -0.74
N VAL A 76 5.67 9.26 -0.77
CA VAL A 76 7.08 9.02 -0.49
C VAL A 76 7.52 9.96 0.62
N ALA A 77 8.09 9.41 1.67
CA ALA A 77 8.71 10.19 2.75
C ALA A 77 10.24 10.12 2.64
N TYR A 78 10.86 11.27 2.60
CA TYR A 78 12.31 11.46 2.72
C TYR A 78 12.60 11.84 4.16
N ILE A 79 13.44 11.06 4.82
CA ILE A 79 13.66 11.13 6.27
C ILE A 79 15.14 11.32 6.53
N VAL A 80 15.48 12.30 7.34
CA VAL A 80 16.81 12.45 7.91
C VAL A 80 16.76 11.92 9.33
N PRO A 81 17.42 10.79 9.63
CA PRO A 81 17.47 10.23 10.97
C PRO A 81 18.20 11.16 11.95
N SER A 82 17.84 11.08 13.24
CA SER A 82 18.55 11.82 14.30
C SER A 82 19.97 11.28 14.55
N GLU A 83 20.16 9.99 14.34
CA GLU A 83 21.45 9.30 14.42
C GLU A 83 21.79 8.68 13.06
N ALA A 84 23.08 8.66 12.72
CA ALA A 84 23.55 8.05 11.47
C ALA A 84 23.22 6.56 11.47
N THR A 85 22.51 6.11 10.44
CA THR A 85 22.02 4.73 10.32
C THR A 85 22.51 4.16 8.99
N GLU A 86 23.77 3.71 8.94
CA GLU A 86 24.37 3.17 7.72
C GLU A 86 24.11 1.67 7.54
N ALA A 87 23.93 0.92 8.64
CA ALA A 87 23.68 -0.51 8.57
C ALA A 87 22.28 -0.81 8.01
N ILE A 88 22.19 -1.71 7.06
CA ILE A 88 20.94 -2.09 6.38
C ILE A 88 19.89 -2.60 7.38
N GLU A 89 20.31 -3.42 8.34
CA GLU A 89 19.42 -3.98 9.36
C GLU A 89 18.87 -2.88 10.27
N ALA A 90 19.70 -1.88 10.63
CA ALA A 90 19.27 -0.76 11.45
C ALA A 90 18.29 0.15 10.69
N GLN A 91 18.50 0.37 9.40
CA GLN A 91 17.54 1.08 8.54
C GLN A 91 16.22 0.32 8.40
N ALA A 92 16.26 -1.00 8.28
CA ALA A 92 15.06 -1.83 8.21
C ALA A 92 14.24 -1.72 9.52
N ALA A 93 14.89 -1.90 10.67
CA ALA A 93 14.24 -1.76 11.98
C ALA A 93 13.66 -0.35 12.20
N LEU A 94 14.39 0.70 11.80
CA LEU A 94 13.92 2.08 11.88
C LEU A 94 12.69 2.30 11.00
N ARG A 95 12.69 1.76 9.79
CA ARG A 95 11.56 1.84 8.85
C ARG A 95 10.31 1.22 9.44
N GLU A 96 10.41 0.02 10.01
CA GLU A 96 9.29 -0.67 10.64
C GLU A 96 8.73 0.11 11.84
N ASN A 97 9.61 0.64 12.71
CA ASN A 97 9.21 1.44 13.86
C ASN A 97 8.46 2.72 13.42
N ILE A 98 8.97 3.42 12.40
CA ILE A 98 8.34 4.62 11.85
C ILE A 98 6.98 4.28 11.26
N LYS A 99 6.87 3.21 10.45
CA LYS A 99 5.59 2.77 9.87
C LYS A 99 4.58 2.40 10.95
N ALA A 100 4.98 1.64 11.97
CA ALA A 100 4.11 1.27 13.07
C ALA A 100 3.58 2.52 13.81
N ALA A 101 4.45 3.49 14.08
CA ALA A 101 4.06 4.74 14.73
C ALA A 101 3.10 5.58 13.85
N LEU A 102 3.31 5.63 12.54
CA LEU A 102 2.39 6.31 11.62
C LEU A 102 1.03 5.62 11.57
N LYS A 103 0.99 4.28 11.44
CA LYS A 103 -0.25 3.49 11.43
C LYS A 103 -1.07 3.63 12.71
N ALA A 104 -0.43 3.89 13.85
CA ALA A 104 -1.14 4.12 15.12
C ALA A 104 -1.91 5.45 15.15
N HIS A 105 -1.57 6.41 14.30
CA HIS A 105 -2.10 7.78 14.34
C HIS A 105 -2.72 8.27 13.04
N LEU A 106 -2.40 7.65 11.92
CA LEU A 106 -2.87 8.03 10.59
C LEU A 106 -3.64 6.90 9.93
N PRO A 107 -4.64 7.21 9.11
CA PRO A 107 -5.29 6.21 8.25
C PRO A 107 -4.28 5.58 7.28
N ASP A 108 -4.51 4.34 6.89
CA ASP A 108 -3.60 3.58 6.00
C ASP A 108 -3.28 4.31 4.69
N TYR A 109 -4.25 5.05 4.11
CA TYR A 109 -4.03 5.82 2.88
C TYR A 109 -3.10 7.02 3.04
N MET A 110 -2.79 7.45 4.28
CA MET A 110 -1.83 8.51 4.61
C MET A 110 -0.45 7.98 4.98
N VAL A 111 -0.29 6.67 5.17
CA VAL A 111 1.02 6.07 5.45
C VAL A 111 1.83 6.01 4.15
N PRO A 112 3.04 6.63 4.08
CA PRO A 112 3.86 6.60 2.89
C PRO A 112 4.25 5.17 2.51
N ALA A 113 4.10 4.84 1.22
CA ALA A 113 4.52 3.55 0.68
C ALA A 113 6.05 3.38 0.79
N TYR A 114 6.77 4.47 0.58
CA TYR A 114 8.25 4.47 0.60
C TYR A 114 8.78 5.42 1.65
N LEU A 115 9.77 4.93 2.43
CA LEU A 115 10.56 5.71 3.39
C LEU A 115 12.02 5.66 2.94
N LEU A 116 12.54 6.79 2.43
CA LEU A 116 13.94 6.94 2.02
C LEU A 116 14.71 7.69 3.09
N PHE A 117 15.81 7.10 3.54
CA PHE A 117 16.70 7.73 4.49
C PHE A 117 17.78 8.52 3.77
N LEU A 118 18.00 9.75 4.20
CA LEU A 118 19.00 10.68 3.66
C LEU A 118 19.89 11.19 4.79
N GLU A 119 21.12 11.54 4.49
CA GLU A 119 22.00 12.24 5.43
C GLU A 119 21.53 13.67 5.69
N ALA A 120 21.04 14.34 4.64
CA ALA A 120 20.45 15.66 4.70
C ALA A 120 19.44 15.87 3.57
N LEU A 121 18.46 16.73 3.79
CA LEU A 121 17.56 17.17 2.71
C LEU A 121 18.33 18.10 1.75
N PRO A 122 18.23 17.87 0.43
CA PRO A 122 18.90 18.74 -0.54
C PRO A 122 18.28 20.13 -0.55
N LEU A 123 19.12 21.17 -0.46
CA LEU A 123 18.67 22.55 -0.46
C LEU A 123 19.16 23.31 -1.70
N THR A 124 18.32 24.20 -2.21
CA THR A 124 18.70 25.16 -3.25
C THR A 124 19.68 26.19 -2.66
N PRO A 125 20.40 27.00 -3.49
CA PRO A 125 21.25 28.07 -3.00
C PRO A 125 20.55 29.10 -2.08
N ASN A 126 19.24 29.20 -2.17
CA ASN A 126 18.42 30.08 -1.34
C ASN A 126 17.90 29.41 -0.05
N GLY A 127 18.41 28.23 0.31
CA GLY A 127 18.02 27.50 1.52
C GLY A 127 16.64 26.83 1.46
N LYS A 128 15.98 26.76 0.29
CA LYS A 128 14.72 26.05 0.13
C LYS A 128 14.99 24.60 -0.34
N LEU A 129 14.10 23.69 0.01
CA LEU A 129 14.19 22.30 -0.42
C LEU A 129 14.26 22.20 -1.95
N ASP A 130 15.28 21.52 -2.46
CA ASP A 130 15.42 21.18 -3.87
C ASP A 130 14.73 19.83 -4.17
N ARG A 131 13.46 19.91 -4.56
CA ARG A 131 12.65 18.72 -4.90
C ARG A 131 13.21 17.94 -6.09
N LYS A 132 13.98 18.59 -6.98
CA LYS A 132 14.54 17.93 -8.17
C LYS A 132 15.78 17.10 -7.84
N ALA A 133 16.48 17.48 -6.78
CA ALA A 133 17.66 16.78 -6.28
C ALA A 133 17.30 15.61 -5.35
N LEU A 134 16.02 15.43 -4.97
CA LEU A 134 15.60 14.28 -4.19
C LEU A 134 15.78 12.99 -5.00
N PRO A 135 16.25 11.89 -4.37
CA PRO A 135 16.39 10.58 -5.02
C PRO A 135 15.04 10.12 -5.57
N LYS A 136 15.07 9.56 -6.77
CA LYS A 136 13.90 8.91 -7.33
C LYS A 136 13.64 7.60 -6.58
N VAL A 137 12.37 7.27 -6.42
CA VAL A 137 11.96 5.99 -5.87
C VAL A 137 12.19 4.92 -6.93
N ASP A 138 13.06 3.98 -6.63
CA ASP A 138 13.22 2.76 -7.39
C ASP A 138 12.68 1.60 -6.54
N ALA A 139 11.49 1.11 -6.88
CA ALA A 139 10.85 0.02 -6.15
C ALA A 139 11.70 -1.26 -6.14
N GLN A 140 12.55 -1.46 -7.15
CA GLN A 140 13.45 -2.60 -7.22
C GLN A 140 14.62 -2.47 -6.24
N GLN A 141 15.15 -1.25 -6.03
CA GLN A 141 16.23 -1.00 -5.06
C GLN A 141 15.72 -1.06 -3.60
N MET A 142 14.41 -0.93 -3.39
CA MET A 142 13.78 -1.02 -2.08
C MET A 142 13.49 -2.45 -1.63
N GLN A 143 13.64 -3.42 -2.52
CA GLN A 143 13.52 -4.83 -2.14
C GLN A 143 14.58 -5.15 -1.06
N GLN A 144 14.12 -5.71 0.04
CA GLN A 144 14.98 -6.33 1.06
C GLN A 144 15.81 -7.44 0.40
N VAL A 145 16.73 -8.06 1.14
CA VAL A 145 17.52 -9.19 0.61
C VAL A 145 16.59 -10.15 -0.14
N TYR A 146 16.73 -10.19 -1.46
CA TYR A 146 15.87 -11.00 -2.32
C TYR A 146 15.98 -12.48 -1.97
N VAL A 147 14.91 -13.04 -1.44
CA VAL A 147 14.78 -14.48 -1.19
C VAL A 147 13.92 -15.07 -2.31
N ALA A 148 14.53 -15.86 -3.17
CA ALA A 148 13.84 -16.43 -4.32
C ALA A 148 12.74 -17.42 -3.89
N PRO A 149 11.55 -17.37 -4.50
CA PRO A 149 10.53 -18.41 -4.36
C PRO A 149 11.05 -19.78 -4.77
N GLN A 150 10.87 -20.79 -3.91
CA GLN A 150 11.41 -22.14 -4.09
C GLN A 150 10.37 -23.11 -4.62
N SER A 151 9.19 -23.16 -4.00
CA SER A 151 8.11 -24.05 -4.39
C SER A 151 7.35 -23.50 -5.60
N GLU A 152 6.67 -24.41 -6.33
CA GLU A 152 5.83 -24.02 -7.46
C GLU A 152 4.72 -23.04 -7.05
N LEU A 153 4.11 -23.23 -5.88
CA LEU A 153 3.09 -22.32 -5.37
C LEU A 153 3.68 -20.93 -5.07
N GLU A 154 4.83 -20.86 -4.43
CA GLU A 154 5.53 -19.59 -4.16
C GLU A 154 5.85 -18.86 -5.46
N GLN A 155 6.39 -19.57 -6.47
CA GLN A 155 6.72 -19.00 -7.77
C GLN A 155 5.48 -18.44 -8.49
N GLN A 156 4.39 -19.18 -8.46
CA GLN A 156 3.13 -18.78 -9.10
C GLN A 156 2.50 -17.56 -8.39
N VAL A 157 2.49 -17.53 -7.05
CA VAL A 157 1.97 -16.38 -6.30
C VAL A 157 2.89 -15.16 -6.45
N ALA A 158 4.21 -15.35 -6.45
CA ALA A 158 5.19 -14.29 -6.74
C ALA A 158 4.98 -13.70 -8.13
N ALA A 159 4.72 -14.52 -9.13
CA ALA A 159 4.43 -14.06 -10.50
C ALA A 159 3.13 -13.23 -10.55
N ILE A 160 2.07 -13.62 -9.81
CA ILE A 160 0.85 -12.82 -9.70
C ILE A 160 1.16 -11.44 -9.09
N TRP A 161 1.95 -11.38 -8.01
CA TRP A 161 2.31 -10.11 -7.39
C TRP A 161 3.16 -9.25 -8.33
N ALA A 162 4.17 -9.84 -8.97
CA ALA A 162 5.05 -9.14 -9.91
C ALA A 162 4.26 -8.50 -11.06
N ASP A 163 3.33 -9.24 -11.66
CA ASP A 163 2.52 -8.71 -12.76
C ASP A 163 1.53 -7.62 -12.29
N VAL A 164 0.91 -7.79 -11.11
CA VAL A 164 -0.01 -6.78 -10.56
C VAL A 164 0.74 -5.52 -10.12
N LEU A 165 1.93 -5.67 -9.55
CA LEU A 165 2.77 -4.55 -9.08
C LEU A 165 3.66 -3.95 -10.18
N LYS A 166 3.68 -4.55 -11.39
CA LYS A 166 4.54 -4.14 -12.51
C LYS A 166 6.03 -4.15 -12.15
N LEU A 167 6.45 -5.21 -11.47
CA LEU A 167 7.83 -5.46 -11.06
C LEU A 167 8.40 -6.63 -11.84
N ASP A 168 9.72 -6.66 -12.04
CA ASP A 168 10.40 -7.76 -12.73
C ASP A 168 10.37 -9.05 -11.89
N ARG A 169 10.41 -8.92 -10.56
CA ARG A 169 10.41 -10.05 -9.62
C ARG A 169 9.89 -9.63 -8.25
N VAL A 170 9.47 -10.61 -7.46
CA VAL A 170 9.08 -10.46 -6.04
C VAL A 170 9.69 -11.60 -5.25
N GLY A 171 10.31 -11.28 -4.10
CA GLY A 171 10.92 -12.25 -3.19
C GLY A 171 9.98 -12.69 -2.07
N LEU A 172 10.33 -13.77 -1.37
CA LEU A 172 9.52 -14.33 -0.28
C LEU A 172 9.40 -13.38 0.93
N SER A 173 10.42 -12.57 1.18
CA SER A 173 10.44 -11.58 2.27
C SER A 173 9.74 -10.26 1.93
N ASP A 174 9.37 -10.05 0.67
CA ASP A 174 8.80 -8.79 0.22
C ASP A 174 7.38 -8.59 0.76
N ASN A 175 7.09 -7.36 1.20
CA ASN A 175 5.76 -6.93 1.61
C ASN A 175 5.03 -6.26 0.45
N PHE A 176 3.78 -6.69 0.20
CA PHE A 176 2.96 -6.22 -0.91
C PHE A 176 2.79 -4.69 -0.93
N PHE A 177 2.56 -4.10 0.25
CA PHE A 177 2.28 -2.67 0.37
C PHE A 177 3.55 -1.84 0.25
N GLU A 178 4.69 -2.38 0.70
CA GLU A 178 6.00 -1.75 0.55
C GLU A 178 6.46 -1.70 -0.90
N LEU A 179 6.08 -2.70 -1.69
CA LEU A 179 6.29 -2.72 -3.13
C LEU A 179 5.29 -1.83 -3.90
N GLY A 180 4.52 -1.00 -3.21
CA GLY A 180 3.56 -0.07 -3.81
C GLY A 180 2.16 -0.62 -4.00
N GLY A 181 1.86 -1.79 -3.45
CA GLY A 181 0.52 -2.36 -3.43
C GLY A 181 -0.49 -1.48 -2.70
N HIS A 182 -1.75 -1.56 -3.11
CA HIS A 182 -2.87 -0.85 -2.51
C HIS A 182 -4.18 -1.62 -2.68
N SER A 183 -5.26 -1.16 -2.04
CA SER A 183 -6.53 -1.88 -1.94
C SER A 183 -7.08 -2.37 -3.29
N LEU A 184 -6.96 -1.57 -4.36
CA LEU A 184 -7.42 -2.00 -5.69
C LEU A 184 -6.56 -3.14 -6.24
N LEU A 185 -5.23 -3.09 -6.04
CA LEU A 185 -4.31 -4.15 -6.47
C LEU A 185 -4.48 -5.41 -5.61
N VAL A 186 -4.82 -5.27 -4.31
CA VAL A 186 -5.20 -6.41 -3.45
C VAL A 186 -6.36 -7.18 -4.05
N ALA A 187 -7.41 -6.48 -4.49
CA ALA A 187 -8.57 -7.13 -5.14
C ALA A 187 -8.16 -7.88 -6.43
N GLN A 188 -7.25 -7.33 -7.22
CA GLN A 188 -6.72 -7.99 -8.42
C GLN A 188 -5.93 -9.26 -8.07
N VAL A 189 -5.05 -9.21 -7.04
CA VAL A 189 -4.30 -10.38 -6.58
C VAL A 189 -5.24 -11.48 -6.13
N VAL A 190 -6.20 -11.16 -5.25
CA VAL A 190 -7.17 -12.13 -4.73
C VAL A 190 -7.99 -12.77 -5.86
N THR A 191 -8.43 -11.98 -6.84
CA THR A 191 -9.16 -12.47 -8.00
C THR A 191 -8.31 -13.44 -8.83
N ARG A 192 -7.05 -13.12 -9.08
CA ARG A 192 -6.14 -14.00 -9.84
C ARG A 192 -5.78 -15.28 -9.09
N VAL A 193 -5.56 -15.19 -7.78
CA VAL A 193 -5.34 -16.35 -6.91
C VAL A 193 -6.55 -17.29 -6.98
N LYS A 194 -7.77 -16.75 -6.90
CA LYS A 194 -9.01 -17.53 -7.04
C LYS A 194 -9.11 -18.19 -8.41
N GLN A 195 -8.80 -17.46 -9.48
CA GLN A 195 -8.84 -17.99 -10.85
C GLN A 195 -7.81 -19.11 -11.09
N GLN A 196 -6.60 -18.94 -10.56
CA GLN A 196 -5.50 -19.87 -10.80
C GLN A 196 -5.54 -21.11 -9.90
N PHE A 197 -5.94 -20.95 -8.64
CA PHE A 197 -5.86 -22.03 -7.63
C PHE A 197 -7.23 -22.58 -7.21
N GLY A 198 -8.34 -21.94 -7.62
CA GLY A 198 -9.69 -22.36 -7.25
C GLY A 198 -10.05 -22.12 -5.78
N VAL A 199 -9.27 -21.30 -5.06
CA VAL A 199 -9.48 -21.01 -3.64
C VAL A 199 -10.05 -19.60 -3.44
N ASP A 200 -11.01 -19.47 -2.53
CA ASP A 200 -11.63 -18.18 -2.20
C ASP A 200 -10.94 -17.57 -0.97
N ILE A 201 -9.85 -16.80 -1.24
CA ILE A 201 -9.10 -16.16 -0.18
C ILE A 201 -9.72 -14.80 0.16
N PRO A 202 -10.02 -14.53 1.46
CA PRO A 202 -10.56 -13.23 1.86
C PRO A 202 -9.55 -12.10 1.59
N ILE A 203 -10.03 -10.94 1.14
CA ILE A 203 -9.20 -9.73 0.88
C ILE A 203 -8.34 -9.37 2.11
N ARG A 204 -8.90 -9.50 3.32
CA ARG A 204 -8.18 -9.26 4.59
C ARG A 204 -6.94 -10.15 4.78
N SER A 205 -6.86 -11.28 4.12
CA SER A 205 -5.72 -12.19 4.22
C SER A 205 -4.43 -11.59 3.66
N LEU A 206 -4.53 -10.76 2.61
CA LEU A 206 -3.39 -10.05 2.06
C LEU A 206 -3.04 -8.82 2.92
N PHE A 207 -4.04 -8.10 3.46
CA PHE A 207 -3.78 -6.98 4.37
C PHE A 207 -3.02 -7.40 5.64
N GLY A 208 -3.29 -8.61 6.15
CA GLY A 208 -2.63 -9.17 7.32
C GLY A 208 -1.43 -10.07 6.98
N ALA A 209 -0.89 -10.02 5.76
CA ALA A 209 0.32 -10.73 5.39
C ALA A 209 1.52 -9.77 5.43
N GLU A 210 2.48 -10.07 6.29
CA GLU A 210 3.70 -9.27 6.44
C GLU A 210 4.66 -9.46 5.27
N SER A 211 4.55 -10.60 4.55
CA SER A 211 5.41 -10.95 3.43
C SER A 211 4.68 -11.81 2.40
N LEU A 212 5.30 -12.01 1.23
CA LEU A 212 4.83 -12.96 0.22
C LEU A 212 4.74 -14.37 0.82
N SER A 213 5.74 -14.82 1.59
CA SER A 213 5.74 -16.13 2.24
C SER A 213 4.52 -16.33 3.13
N ALA A 214 4.23 -15.36 4.01
CA ALA A 214 3.05 -15.39 4.89
C ALA A 214 1.73 -15.42 4.11
N PHE A 215 1.67 -14.80 2.94
CA PHE A 215 0.51 -14.87 2.07
C PHE A 215 0.38 -16.24 1.39
N VAL A 216 1.47 -16.80 0.90
CA VAL A 216 1.53 -18.14 0.30
C VAL A 216 1.06 -19.20 1.29
N GLU A 217 1.48 -19.15 2.55
CA GLU A 217 1.01 -20.08 3.60
C GLU A 217 -0.52 -20.04 3.75
N LYS A 218 -1.13 -18.87 3.70
CA LYS A 218 -2.60 -18.74 3.75
C LYS A 218 -3.28 -19.32 2.52
N VAL A 219 -2.69 -19.15 1.33
CA VAL A 219 -3.20 -19.74 0.09
C VAL A 219 -3.09 -21.26 0.16
N GLN A 220 -1.98 -21.78 0.63
CA GLN A 220 -1.75 -23.23 0.78
C GLN A 220 -2.74 -23.87 1.74
N ALA A 221 -2.93 -23.30 2.93
CA ALA A 221 -3.89 -23.81 3.92
C ALA A 221 -5.31 -23.88 3.38
N LEU A 222 -5.73 -22.89 2.59
CA LEU A 222 -7.06 -22.90 1.94
C LEU A 222 -7.15 -23.96 0.84
N ARG A 223 -6.08 -24.20 0.07
CA ARG A 223 -6.04 -25.27 -0.94
C ARG A 223 -6.20 -26.64 -0.30
N GLU A 224 -5.46 -26.90 0.77
CA GLU A 224 -5.52 -28.17 1.51
C GLU A 224 -6.93 -28.43 2.07
N THR A 225 -7.53 -27.39 2.68
CA THR A 225 -8.91 -27.47 3.19
C THR A 225 -9.92 -27.77 2.07
N THR A 226 -9.79 -27.07 0.94
CA THR A 226 -10.69 -27.26 -0.22
C THR A 226 -10.54 -28.65 -0.81
N SER A 227 -9.32 -29.17 -0.95
CA SER A 227 -9.04 -30.52 -1.44
C SER A 227 -9.64 -31.60 -0.53
N SER A 228 -9.44 -31.46 0.79
CA SER A 228 -10.00 -32.39 1.78
C SER A 228 -11.54 -32.44 1.72
N LEU A 229 -12.20 -31.30 1.61
CA LEU A 229 -13.67 -31.24 1.46
C LEU A 229 -14.15 -31.84 0.16
N GLN A 230 -13.43 -31.69 -0.94
CA GLN A 230 -13.75 -32.30 -2.23
C GLN A 230 -13.61 -33.83 -2.17
N ASP A 231 -12.56 -34.34 -1.51
CA ASP A 231 -12.34 -35.77 -1.31
C ASP A 231 -13.42 -36.42 -0.43
N GLU A 232 -13.84 -35.73 0.65
CA GLU A 232 -14.94 -36.18 1.51
C GLU A 232 -16.27 -36.20 0.76
N LEU A 233 -16.53 -35.16 -0.03
CA LEU A 233 -17.73 -35.07 -0.86
C LEU A 233 -17.75 -36.17 -1.91
N ALA A 234 -16.63 -36.43 -2.57
CA ALA A 234 -16.50 -37.52 -3.54
C ALA A 234 -16.74 -38.88 -2.92
N LYS A 235 -16.17 -39.15 -1.74
CA LYS A 235 -16.43 -40.39 -0.98
C LYS A 235 -17.89 -40.53 -0.58
N SER A 236 -18.51 -39.43 -0.11
CA SER A 236 -19.93 -39.43 0.26
C SER A 236 -20.84 -39.67 -0.94
N LEU A 237 -20.53 -39.08 -2.10
CA LEU A 237 -21.27 -39.33 -3.35
C LEU A 237 -21.09 -40.74 -3.85
N GLU A 238 -19.91 -41.34 -3.75
CA GLU A 238 -19.71 -42.76 -4.09
C GLU A 238 -20.47 -43.69 -3.14
N ALA A 239 -20.48 -43.38 -1.84
CA ALA A 239 -21.27 -44.17 -0.87
C ALA A 239 -22.77 -44.10 -1.19
N LEU A 240 -23.30 -42.89 -1.51
CA LEU A 240 -24.70 -42.73 -1.92
C LEU A 240 -25.05 -43.49 -3.20
N LYS A 241 -24.14 -43.54 -4.19
CA LYS A 241 -24.36 -44.27 -5.43
C LYS A 241 -24.41 -45.81 -5.24
N ARG A 242 -23.84 -46.33 -4.13
CA ARG A 242 -23.82 -47.74 -3.77
C ARG A 242 -25.04 -48.20 -2.97
N LEU A 243 -25.86 -47.24 -2.47
CA LEU A 243 -27.09 -47.57 -1.72
C LEU A 243 -28.18 -48.07 -2.67
N SER A 244 -28.95 -49.04 -2.17
CA SER A 244 -30.15 -49.51 -2.89
C SER A 244 -31.26 -48.44 -2.80
N PRO A 245 -32.27 -48.47 -3.70
CA PRO A 245 -33.42 -47.58 -3.61
C PRO A 245 -34.14 -47.62 -2.24
N ASP A 246 -34.22 -48.84 -1.64
CA ASP A 246 -34.85 -49.07 -0.33
C ASP A 246 -34.04 -48.43 0.84
N ASP A 247 -32.71 -48.33 0.71
CA ASP A 247 -31.86 -47.71 1.71
C ASP A 247 -31.91 -46.17 1.60
N LEU A 248 -32.10 -45.65 0.38
CA LEU A 248 -32.27 -44.20 0.16
C LEU A 248 -33.59 -43.68 0.76
N GLU A 249 -34.70 -44.45 0.66
CA GLU A 249 -35.97 -44.08 1.28
C GLU A 249 -35.88 -44.00 2.82
N LYS A 250 -35.06 -44.87 3.45
CA LYS A 250 -34.86 -44.87 4.91
C LYS A 250 -34.03 -43.68 5.44
N ILE A 251 -33.22 -43.06 4.58
CA ILE A 251 -32.40 -41.89 4.97
C ILE A 251 -33.20 -40.58 4.85
N ILE A 252 -34.24 -40.57 4.00
CA ILE A 252 -35.06 -39.37 3.72
C ILE A 252 -36.33 -39.33 4.61
N SER A 253 -36.71 -40.46 5.21
CA SER A 253 -37.84 -40.55 6.16
C SER A 253 -37.38 -40.29 7.60
#